data_9c7da96ff49eec7d85e33472e05cc7b6
#
_entry.id   9c7da96ff49eec7d85e33472e05cc7b6
#
_cell.length_a   1.000
_cell.length_b   1.000
_cell.length_c   1.000
_cell.angle_alpha   90.00
_cell.angle_beta   90.00
_cell.angle_gamma   90.00
#
_symmetry.space_group_name_H-M   'P 1'
#
loop_
_entity.id
_entity.type
_entity.pdbx_description
1 polymer ?
#
loop_
_entity_poly.entity_id
_entity_poly.type
_entity_poly.pdbx_seq_one_letter_code
_entity_poly.pdbx_strand_id
1 'polypeptide(L)'
;MSNNPHIAWTIAGSDSSGGAGIQADLQVFRAFGLHGCSITTALTAQNTKGIQSIEPVYNLFIQAQWNSLINDLPPTVIKSGMLANAVEKLADLLASNPTIPCICDPVLRSTSDTSLLSEKAFSILQKRII
;
A
#
# COMPACT_ATOMS: atom_id res chain seq x y z
N MET A 1 -23.66 -16.61 11.50
CA MET A 1 -22.55 -15.69 11.24
C MET A 1 -21.53 -16.41 10.36
N SER A 2 -21.12 -15.82 9.27
CA SER A 2 -20.05 -16.40 8.46
C SER A 2 -18.73 -16.28 9.24
N ASN A 3 -18.04 -17.39 9.46
CA ASN A 3 -16.72 -17.44 10.10
C ASN A 3 -15.59 -17.02 9.13
N ASN A 4 -15.91 -16.33 8.03
CA ASN A 4 -14.89 -15.86 7.12
C ASN A 4 -14.16 -14.66 7.76
N PRO A 5 -12.83 -14.67 7.79
CA PRO A 5 -12.07 -13.56 8.31
C PRO A 5 -12.34 -12.32 7.48
N HIS A 6 -12.35 -11.15 8.13
CA HIS A 6 -12.36 -9.88 7.40
C HIS A 6 -11.11 -9.77 6.55
N ILE A 7 -11.24 -9.19 5.37
CA ILE A 7 -10.15 -9.01 4.42
C ILE A 7 -9.64 -7.58 4.53
N ALA A 8 -8.35 -7.43 4.80
CA ALA A 8 -7.67 -6.15 4.80
C ALA A 8 -6.62 -6.13 3.69
N TRP A 9 -6.58 -5.04 2.92
CA TRP A 9 -5.53 -4.85 1.93
C TRP A 9 -4.49 -3.85 2.43
N THR A 10 -3.22 -4.13 2.15
CA THR A 10 -2.17 -3.13 2.20
C THR A 10 -1.74 -2.75 0.79
N ILE A 11 -1.66 -1.46 0.53
CA ILE A 11 -1.13 -0.89 -0.72
C ILE A 11 0.13 -0.11 -0.35
N ALA A 12 1.28 -0.72 -0.55
CA ALA A 12 2.54 -0.18 -0.08
C ALA A 12 3.76 -0.79 -0.80
N GLY A 13 4.92 -0.28 -0.49
CA GLY A 13 6.18 -0.85 -0.94
C GLY A 13 6.53 -2.14 -0.23
N SER A 14 7.36 -2.94 -0.88
CA SER A 14 7.93 -4.16 -0.31
C SER A 14 9.28 -3.85 0.36
N ASP A 15 9.41 -4.19 1.63
CA ASP A 15 10.66 -4.13 2.38
C ASP A 15 11.34 -5.50 2.39
N SER A 16 12.48 -5.62 1.71
CA SER A 16 13.24 -6.87 1.64
C SER A 16 13.71 -7.38 3.01
N SER A 17 13.86 -6.50 4.00
CA SER A 17 14.24 -6.89 5.38
C SER A 17 13.08 -7.33 6.26
N GLY A 18 11.83 -7.09 5.81
CA GLY A 18 10.62 -7.51 6.51
C GLY A 18 10.16 -6.61 7.66
N GLY A 19 10.87 -5.51 7.95
CA GLY A 19 10.61 -4.65 9.10
C GLY A 19 9.59 -3.52 8.86
N ALA A 20 9.21 -3.30 7.61
CA ALA A 20 8.28 -2.25 7.21
C ALA A 20 7.45 -2.71 6.00
N GLY A 21 6.74 -1.79 5.36
CA GLY A 21 6.00 -2.02 4.12
C GLY A 21 4.95 -3.11 4.23
N ILE A 22 4.67 -3.76 3.10
CA ILE A 22 3.65 -4.82 3.05
C ILE A 22 3.96 -5.97 4.00
N GLN A 23 5.23 -6.31 4.23
CA GLN A 23 5.62 -7.40 5.12
C GLN A 23 5.18 -7.12 6.57
N ALA A 24 5.45 -5.94 7.09
CA ALA A 24 5.02 -5.55 8.44
C ALA A 24 3.49 -5.48 8.54
N ASP A 25 2.82 -4.90 7.54
CA ASP A 25 1.36 -4.78 7.52
C ASP A 25 0.69 -6.16 7.54
N LEU A 26 1.15 -7.10 6.71
CA LEU A 26 0.59 -8.45 6.64
C LEU A 26 0.78 -9.23 7.96
N GLN A 27 1.91 -9.04 8.64
CA GLN A 27 2.14 -9.63 9.97
C GLN A 27 1.14 -9.09 10.99
N VAL A 28 0.88 -7.77 10.99
CA VAL A 28 -0.11 -7.15 11.87
C VAL A 28 -1.52 -7.65 11.55
N PHE A 29 -1.90 -7.69 10.27
CA PHE A 29 -3.21 -8.22 9.87
C PHE A 29 -3.39 -9.65 10.38
N ARG A 30 -2.38 -10.49 10.23
CA ARG A 30 -2.42 -11.87 10.72
C ARG A 30 -2.57 -11.95 12.23
N ALA A 31 -1.85 -11.10 12.97
CA ALA A 31 -1.93 -11.06 14.44
C ALA A 31 -3.34 -10.68 14.94
N PHE A 32 -4.08 -9.88 14.17
CA PHE A 32 -5.47 -9.50 14.46
C PHE A 32 -6.51 -10.44 13.85
N GLY A 33 -6.11 -11.57 13.28
CA GLY A 33 -7.04 -12.57 12.71
C GLY A 33 -7.65 -12.14 11.36
N LEU A 34 -7.05 -11.17 10.68
CA LEU A 34 -7.49 -10.72 9.37
C LEU A 34 -6.83 -11.55 8.25
N HIS A 35 -7.54 -11.72 7.14
CA HIS A 35 -6.92 -12.17 5.90
C HIS A 35 -6.29 -10.98 5.19
N GLY A 36 -4.96 -10.95 5.11
CA GLY A 36 -4.21 -9.85 4.49
C GLY A 36 -3.93 -10.11 3.02
N CYS A 37 -4.29 -9.15 2.16
CA CYS A 37 -3.85 -9.10 0.76
C CYS A 37 -2.93 -7.89 0.57
N SER A 38 -2.14 -7.90 -0.50
CA SER A 38 -1.23 -6.80 -0.80
C SER A 38 -1.26 -6.38 -2.26
N ILE A 39 -1.14 -5.06 -2.48
CA ILE A 39 -0.81 -4.45 -3.76
C ILE A 39 0.53 -3.77 -3.58
N THR A 40 1.54 -4.24 -4.27
CA THR A 40 2.90 -3.74 -4.16
C THR A 40 3.10 -2.53 -5.07
N THR A 41 3.51 -1.40 -4.49
CA THR A 41 3.75 -0.14 -5.21
C THR A 41 5.18 0.05 -5.66
N ALA A 42 6.12 -0.56 -4.94
CA ALA A 42 7.54 -0.55 -5.25
C ALA A 42 8.23 -1.76 -4.62
N LEU A 43 9.29 -2.21 -5.24
CA LEU A 43 10.25 -3.13 -4.63
C LEU A 43 11.39 -2.31 -4.04
N THR A 44 11.93 -2.72 -2.91
CA THR A 44 13.13 -2.10 -2.34
C THR A 44 14.22 -3.12 -2.11
N ALA A 45 15.46 -2.69 -2.30
CA ALA A 45 16.62 -3.31 -1.71
C ALA A 45 16.90 -2.57 -0.41
N GLN A 46 16.49 -3.15 0.70
CA GLN A 46 16.45 -2.49 2.01
C GLN A 46 16.93 -3.43 3.10
N ASN A 47 17.58 -2.87 4.10
CA ASN A 47 18.01 -3.54 5.32
C ASN A 47 17.85 -2.61 6.53
N THR A 48 18.34 -3.01 7.70
CA THR A 48 18.22 -2.22 8.93
C THR A 48 18.99 -0.89 8.91
N LYS A 49 19.87 -0.69 7.94
CA LYS A 49 20.67 0.55 7.77
C LYS A 49 20.02 1.53 6.82
N GLY A 50 19.04 1.11 6.02
CA GLY A 50 18.34 1.98 5.10
C GLY A 50 17.98 1.33 3.76
N ILE A 51 17.51 2.16 2.86
CA ILE A 51 17.11 1.79 1.50
C ILE A 51 18.28 2.05 0.54
N GLN A 52 18.77 1.01 -0.13
CA GLN A 52 19.83 1.09 -1.11
C GLN A 52 19.33 1.30 -2.53
N SER A 53 18.15 0.75 -2.85
CA SER A 53 17.55 0.88 -4.18
C SER A 53 16.02 0.77 -4.10
N ILE A 54 15.32 1.48 -4.97
CA ILE A 54 13.86 1.43 -5.12
C ILE A 54 13.53 1.20 -6.59
N GLU A 55 12.70 0.21 -6.86
CA GLU A 55 12.13 -0.07 -8.17
C GLU A 55 10.62 0.12 -8.11
N PRO A 56 10.07 1.25 -8.61
CA PRO A 56 8.63 1.47 -8.62
C PRO A 56 7.91 0.47 -9.53
N VAL A 57 6.77 0.00 -9.08
CA VAL A 57 5.85 -0.79 -9.91
C VAL A 57 5.06 0.17 -10.79
N TYR A 58 4.99 -0.11 -12.09
CA TYR A 58 4.27 0.76 -13.03
C TYR A 58 2.75 0.65 -12.89
N ASN A 59 2.05 1.72 -13.22
CA ASN A 59 0.61 1.88 -12.93
C ASN A 59 -0.29 0.79 -13.55
N LEU A 60 0.05 0.27 -14.73
CA LEU A 60 -0.71 -0.84 -15.33
C LEU A 60 -0.64 -2.11 -14.49
N PHE A 61 0.50 -2.37 -13.83
CA PHE A 61 0.60 -3.53 -12.95
C PHE A 61 -0.04 -3.30 -11.59
N ILE A 62 -0.06 -2.07 -11.08
CA ILE A 62 -0.88 -1.70 -9.92
C ILE A 62 -2.36 -2.01 -10.21
N GLN A 63 -2.85 -1.59 -11.38
CA GLN A 63 -4.21 -1.89 -11.83
C GLN A 63 -4.46 -3.40 -11.94
N ALA A 64 -3.50 -4.15 -12.48
CA ALA A 64 -3.62 -5.61 -12.62
C ALA A 64 -3.72 -6.31 -11.27
N GLN A 65 -2.90 -5.90 -10.28
CA GLN A 65 -3.00 -6.41 -8.90
C GLN A 65 -4.37 -6.10 -8.29
N TRP A 66 -4.87 -4.87 -8.44
CA TRP A 66 -6.21 -4.48 -7.98
C TRP A 66 -7.28 -5.34 -8.61
N ASN A 67 -7.29 -5.47 -9.93
CA ASN A 67 -8.29 -6.24 -10.67
C ASN A 67 -8.30 -7.73 -10.28
N SER A 68 -7.12 -8.27 -10.00
CA SER A 68 -6.98 -9.66 -9.55
C SER A 68 -7.66 -9.91 -8.19
N LEU A 69 -7.64 -8.91 -7.31
CA LEU A 69 -8.15 -9.06 -5.94
C LEU A 69 -9.62 -8.65 -5.78
N ILE A 70 -10.04 -7.58 -6.46
CA ILE A 70 -11.32 -6.92 -6.13
C ILE A 70 -12.55 -7.81 -6.29
N ASN A 71 -12.53 -8.73 -7.23
CA ASN A 71 -13.65 -9.63 -7.50
C ASN A 71 -13.62 -10.94 -6.71
N ASP A 72 -12.45 -11.31 -6.18
CA ASP A 72 -12.26 -12.59 -5.46
C ASP A 72 -12.13 -12.37 -3.96
N LEU A 73 -11.35 -11.38 -3.55
CA LEU A 73 -11.02 -11.07 -2.16
C LEU A 73 -11.29 -9.58 -1.85
N PRO A 74 -12.53 -9.08 -2.05
CA PRO A 74 -12.84 -7.66 -1.85
C PRO A 74 -12.51 -7.24 -0.42
N PRO A 75 -11.90 -6.04 -0.22
CA PRO A 75 -11.45 -5.64 1.10
C PRO A 75 -12.58 -5.06 1.94
N THR A 76 -12.54 -5.33 3.23
CA THR A 76 -13.32 -4.59 4.23
C THR A 76 -12.71 -3.22 4.49
N VAL A 77 -11.39 -3.13 4.41
CA VAL A 77 -10.62 -1.90 4.61
C VAL A 77 -9.30 -1.97 3.84
N ILE A 78 -8.84 -0.83 3.38
CA ILE A 78 -7.51 -0.65 2.77
C ILE A 78 -6.64 0.19 3.69
N LYS A 79 -5.39 -0.22 3.88
CA LYS A 79 -4.33 0.62 4.45
C LYS A 79 -3.36 0.97 3.33
N SER A 80 -3.07 2.25 3.14
CA SER A 80 -1.99 2.68 2.24
C SER A 80 -0.75 3.10 3.03
N GLY A 81 0.41 2.70 2.54
CA GLY A 81 1.71 3.10 3.08
C GLY A 81 2.53 3.85 2.03
N MET A 82 3.78 3.44 1.82
CA MET A 82 4.63 4.05 0.80
C MET A 82 4.08 3.79 -0.60
N LEU A 83 3.68 4.84 -1.30
CA LEU A 83 3.00 4.74 -2.59
C LEU A 83 3.93 4.91 -3.79
N ALA A 84 5.12 5.48 -3.62
CA ALA A 84 6.03 5.79 -4.72
C ALA A 84 5.30 6.56 -5.84
N ASN A 85 5.26 6.03 -7.05
CA ASN A 85 4.59 6.65 -8.20
C ASN A 85 3.09 6.31 -8.29
N ALA A 86 2.54 5.55 -7.33
CA ALA A 86 1.17 5.03 -7.38
C ALA A 86 0.10 5.96 -6.79
N VAL A 87 0.47 7.14 -6.29
CA VAL A 87 -0.48 8.05 -5.59
C VAL A 87 -1.69 8.39 -6.44
N GLU A 88 -1.47 8.84 -7.68
CA GLU A 88 -2.56 9.22 -8.59
C GLU A 88 -3.41 8.02 -8.98
N LYS A 89 -2.76 6.89 -9.29
CA LYS A 89 -3.46 5.64 -9.60
C LYS A 89 -4.34 5.18 -8.42
N LEU A 90 -3.80 5.21 -7.19
CA LEU A 90 -4.59 4.85 -6.01
C LEU A 90 -5.78 5.82 -5.82
N ALA A 91 -5.56 7.12 -6.00
CA ALA A 91 -6.64 8.11 -5.91
C ALA A 91 -7.78 7.79 -6.89
N ASP A 92 -7.46 7.42 -8.13
CA ASP A 92 -8.44 7.03 -9.14
C ASP A 92 -9.20 5.74 -8.75
N LEU A 93 -8.48 4.74 -8.25
CA LEU A 93 -9.07 3.48 -7.80
C LEU A 93 -10.02 3.67 -6.61
N LEU A 94 -9.64 4.47 -5.63
CA LEU A 94 -10.49 4.79 -4.48
C LEU A 94 -11.71 5.62 -4.89
N ALA A 95 -11.54 6.59 -5.80
CA ALA A 95 -12.66 7.39 -6.33
C ALA A 95 -13.70 6.51 -7.06
N SER A 96 -13.26 5.46 -7.73
CA SER A 96 -14.12 4.48 -8.39
C SER A 96 -14.75 3.46 -7.42
N ASN A 97 -14.27 3.39 -6.18
CA ASN A 97 -14.73 2.46 -5.15
C ASN A 97 -14.97 3.19 -3.82
N PRO A 98 -15.89 4.19 -3.79
CA PRO A 98 -16.01 5.13 -2.67
C PRO A 98 -16.54 4.50 -1.37
N THR A 99 -17.06 3.29 -1.43
CA THR A 99 -17.57 2.58 -0.24
C THR A 99 -16.48 1.82 0.53
N ILE A 100 -15.28 1.71 -0.02
CA ILE A 100 -14.15 1.03 0.63
C ILE A 100 -13.39 2.06 1.49
N PRO A 101 -13.39 1.92 2.82
CA PRO A 101 -12.63 2.82 3.67
C PRO A 101 -11.13 2.63 3.46
N CYS A 102 -10.39 3.74 3.41
CA CYS A 102 -8.94 3.74 3.30
C CYS A 102 -8.31 4.48 4.47
N ILE A 103 -7.40 3.82 5.17
CA ILE A 103 -6.56 4.41 6.21
C ILE A 103 -5.21 4.75 5.56
N CYS A 104 -4.92 6.03 5.44
CA CYS A 104 -3.70 6.49 4.80
C CYS A 104 -2.60 6.75 5.85
N ASP A 105 -1.48 6.03 5.71
CA ASP A 105 -0.22 6.37 6.37
C ASP A 105 0.63 7.15 5.35
N PRO A 106 0.77 8.48 5.50
CA PRO A 106 1.45 9.31 4.51
C PRO A 106 2.97 9.21 4.66
N VAL A 107 3.55 8.10 4.22
CA VAL A 107 4.99 7.85 4.30
C VAL A 107 5.72 8.75 3.30
N LEU A 108 6.29 9.85 3.78
CA LEU A 108 7.01 10.84 2.98
C LEU A 108 8.50 10.55 2.89
N ARG A 109 9.07 10.03 3.99
CA ARG A 109 10.48 9.69 4.12
C ARG A 109 10.64 8.36 4.83
N SER A 110 11.73 7.65 4.53
CA SER A 110 12.14 6.49 5.29
C SER A 110 12.73 6.90 6.65
N THR A 111 12.87 5.94 7.55
CA THR A 111 13.58 6.17 8.83
C THR A 111 15.05 6.58 8.63
N SER A 112 15.64 6.25 7.48
CA SER A 112 16.99 6.69 7.06
C SER A 112 16.99 8.02 6.29
N ASP A 113 15.89 8.78 6.32
CA ASP A 113 15.70 10.10 5.71
C ASP A 113 15.73 10.11 4.16
N THR A 114 15.50 8.98 3.52
CA THR A 114 15.30 8.92 2.06
C THR A 114 13.92 9.47 1.69
N SER A 115 13.86 10.45 0.78
CA SER A 115 12.58 10.98 0.26
C SER A 115 11.87 9.90 -0.57
N LEU A 116 10.62 9.59 -0.22
CA LEU A 116 9.81 8.53 -0.83
C LEU A 116 8.62 9.06 -1.64
N LEU A 117 8.41 10.37 -1.63
CA LEU A 117 7.29 11.01 -2.32
C LEU A 117 7.71 12.39 -2.85
N SER A 118 7.33 12.69 -4.10
CA SER A 118 7.55 14.02 -4.68
C SER A 118 6.55 15.04 -4.11
N GLU A 119 6.87 16.34 -4.21
CA GLU A 119 5.94 17.41 -3.81
C GLU A 119 4.61 17.35 -4.55
N LYS A 120 4.65 17.06 -5.86
CA LYS A 120 3.44 16.88 -6.67
C LYS A 120 2.60 15.72 -6.17
N ALA A 121 3.21 14.56 -5.91
CA ALA A 121 2.53 13.39 -5.39
C ALA A 121 1.95 13.65 -4.00
N PHE A 122 2.66 14.36 -3.14
CA PHE A 122 2.17 14.78 -1.82
C PHE A 122 0.93 15.68 -1.93
N SER A 123 0.94 16.64 -2.85
CA SER A 123 -0.23 17.49 -3.10
C SER A 123 -1.46 16.68 -3.56
N ILE A 124 -1.27 15.68 -4.41
CA ILE A 124 -2.35 14.79 -4.84
C ILE A 124 -2.85 13.95 -3.65
N LEU A 125 -1.96 13.40 -2.86
CA LEU A 125 -2.29 12.64 -1.66
C LEU A 125 -3.19 13.44 -0.71
N GLN A 126 -2.79 14.68 -0.40
CA GLN A 126 -3.55 15.57 0.47
C GLN A 126 -4.94 15.92 -0.06
N LYS A 127 -5.08 16.12 -1.36
CA LYS A 127 -6.32 16.60 -1.97
C LYS A 127 -7.31 15.48 -2.29
N ARG A 128 -6.86 14.26 -2.49
CA ARG A 128 -7.66 13.19 -3.07
C ARG A 128 -7.74 11.93 -2.22
N ILE A 129 -6.87 11.74 -1.23
CA ILE A 129 -6.81 10.50 -0.43
C ILE A 129 -7.01 10.78 1.06
N ILE A 130 -6.41 11.85 1.60
CA ILE A 130 -6.53 12.21 3.03
C ILE A 130 -7.79 13.03 3.31
#